data_b8a46064680c6f8736774552a8f1013f
#
_entry.id   b8a46064680c6f8736774552a8f1013f
#
_cell.length_a   1.000
_cell.length_b   1.000
_cell.length_c   1.000
_cell.angle_alpha   90.00
_cell.angle_beta   90.00
_cell.angle_gamma   90.00
#
_symmetry.space_group_name_H-M   'P 1'
#
loop_
_entity.id
_entity.type
_entity.pdbx_description
1 polymer ?
#
loop_
_entity_poly.entity_id
_entity_poly.type
_entity_poly.pdbx_seq_one_letter_code
_entity_poly.pdbx_strand_id
1 'polypeptide(L)'
;MILYSAILFAVAALFLFLGLSIYRGNTNLIHDYHQTKVKDKAAYGKAFGRAMFTMAAVMVVSGLLALFTDGFLPVLVLFLGLTIGIIQIIFVQKKYNNGVF
;
A
#
# COMPACT_ATOMS: atom_id res chain seq x y z
N MET A 1 -20.35 2.34 11.85
CA MET A 1 -19.03 2.33 11.17
C MET A 1 -17.90 1.67 11.95
N ILE A 2 -18.21 1.11 13.13
CA ILE A 2 -17.18 0.42 13.95
C ILE A 2 -16.59 -0.78 13.19
N LEU A 3 -17.43 -1.57 12.54
CA LEU A 3 -16.96 -2.73 11.77
C LEU A 3 -16.06 -2.29 10.60
N TYR A 4 -16.46 -1.24 9.88
CA TYR A 4 -15.65 -0.66 8.81
C TYR A 4 -14.27 -0.25 9.33
N SER A 5 -14.23 0.50 10.43
CA SER A 5 -12.98 0.96 11.03
C SER A 5 -12.12 -0.21 11.50
N ALA A 6 -12.71 -1.21 12.14
CA ALA A 6 -12.00 -2.40 12.62
C ALA A 6 -11.36 -3.16 11.46
N ILE A 7 -12.07 -3.35 10.37
CA ILE A 7 -11.55 -4.03 9.17
C ILE A 7 -10.40 -3.22 8.57
N LEU A 8 -10.55 -1.90 8.43
CA LEU A 8 -9.50 -1.06 7.87
C LEU A 8 -8.25 -1.05 8.74
N PHE A 9 -8.40 -1.00 10.06
CA PHE A 9 -7.25 -1.05 10.96
C PHE A 9 -6.53 -2.38 10.87
N ALA A 10 -7.26 -3.48 10.76
CA ALA A 10 -6.67 -4.81 10.60
C ALA A 10 -5.90 -4.93 9.27
N VAL A 11 -6.49 -4.46 8.18
CA VAL A 11 -5.84 -4.48 6.86
C VAL A 11 -4.66 -3.52 6.84
N ALA A 12 -4.77 -2.36 7.48
CA ALA A 12 -3.65 -1.42 7.60
C ALA A 12 -2.46 -2.05 8.33
N ALA A 13 -2.73 -2.75 9.42
CA ALA A 13 -1.69 -3.47 10.16
C ALA A 13 -1.01 -4.53 9.27
N LEU A 14 -1.79 -5.27 8.48
CA LEU A 14 -1.25 -6.23 7.52
C LEU A 14 -0.36 -5.55 6.49
N PHE A 15 -0.81 -4.42 5.94
CA PHE A 15 -0.03 -3.66 4.95
C PHE A 15 1.25 -3.10 5.56
N LEU A 16 1.20 -2.63 6.81
CA LEU A 16 2.40 -2.17 7.52
C LEU A 16 3.40 -3.31 7.70
N PHE A 17 2.92 -4.47 8.11
CA PHE A 17 3.78 -5.65 8.30
C PHE A 17 4.42 -6.07 6.97
N LEU A 18 3.61 -6.23 5.92
CA LEU A 18 4.11 -6.62 4.60
C LEU A 18 5.03 -5.54 4.01
N GLY A 19 4.64 -4.27 4.13
CA GLY A 19 5.43 -3.16 3.65
C GLY A 19 6.78 -3.07 4.34
N LEU A 20 6.82 -3.26 5.64
CA LEU A 20 8.06 -3.24 6.41
C LEU A 20 8.97 -4.41 6.00
N SER A 21 8.42 -5.61 5.83
CA SER A 21 9.18 -6.77 5.39
C SER A 21 9.77 -6.56 3.99
N ILE A 22 8.97 -6.03 3.06
CA ILE A 22 9.43 -5.72 1.71
C ILE A 22 10.48 -4.61 1.73
N TYR A 23 10.26 -3.58 2.53
CA TYR A 23 11.19 -2.45 2.68
C TYR A 23 12.55 -2.93 3.18
N ARG A 24 12.57 -3.93 4.07
CA ARG A 24 13.81 -4.52 4.61
C ARG A 24 14.52 -5.46 3.63
N GLY A 25 13.95 -5.66 2.45
CA GLY A 25 14.58 -6.47 1.40
C GLY A 25 13.91 -7.81 1.12
N ASN A 26 12.81 -8.14 1.82
CA ASN A 26 12.11 -9.41 1.61
C ASN A 26 11.16 -9.29 0.41
N THR A 27 11.72 -9.09 -0.78
CA THR A 27 10.95 -8.91 -2.01
C THR A 27 10.29 -10.20 -2.49
N ASN A 28 10.54 -11.34 -1.85
CA ASN A 28 9.84 -12.58 -2.15
C ASN A 28 8.35 -12.50 -1.90
N LEU A 29 7.90 -11.53 -1.08
CA LEU A 29 6.47 -11.27 -0.85
C LEU A 29 5.80 -10.65 -2.06
N ILE A 30 6.58 -10.07 -2.99
CA ILE A 30 6.08 -9.58 -4.25
C ILE A 30 6.14 -10.76 -5.24
N HIS A 31 5.09 -10.92 -6.05
CA HIS A 31 5.03 -12.03 -6.99
C HIS A 31 6.24 -12.02 -7.92
N ASP A 32 6.89 -13.18 -8.09
CA ASP A 32 8.14 -13.30 -8.86
C ASP A 32 8.00 -12.76 -10.29
N TYR A 33 6.86 -12.96 -10.92
CA TYR A 33 6.60 -12.47 -12.26
C TYR A 33 6.78 -10.95 -12.36
N HIS A 34 6.39 -10.23 -11.31
CA HIS A 34 6.43 -8.76 -11.31
C HIS A 34 7.83 -8.21 -11.04
N GLN A 35 8.77 -9.04 -10.63
CA GLN A 35 10.12 -8.58 -10.28
C GLN A 35 11.23 -9.27 -11.08
N THR A 36 10.90 -10.01 -12.14
CA THR A 36 11.90 -10.73 -12.94
C THR A 36 12.88 -9.81 -13.64
N LYS A 37 12.45 -8.57 -13.96
CA LYS A 37 13.28 -7.58 -14.64
C LYS A 37 13.99 -6.62 -13.69
N VAL A 38 13.80 -6.77 -12.38
CA VAL A 38 14.38 -5.87 -11.40
C VAL A 38 15.85 -6.19 -11.22
N LYS A 39 16.72 -5.19 -11.46
CA LYS A 39 18.16 -5.32 -11.26
C LYS A 39 18.57 -4.98 -9.84
N ASP A 40 17.96 -3.95 -9.26
CA ASP A 40 18.24 -3.51 -7.89
C ASP A 40 17.05 -3.83 -7.00
N LYS A 41 17.03 -5.04 -6.46
CA LYS A 41 15.93 -5.50 -5.62
C LYS A 41 15.85 -4.75 -4.30
N ALA A 42 16.96 -4.25 -3.76
CA ALA A 42 16.96 -3.49 -2.52
C ALA A 42 16.23 -2.16 -2.69
N ALA A 43 16.54 -1.40 -3.74
CA ALA A 43 15.86 -0.13 -4.03
C ALA A 43 14.40 -0.36 -4.41
N TYR A 44 14.12 -1.40 -5.18
CA TYR A 44 12.75 -1.78 -5.56
C TYR A 44 11.92 -2.09 -4.31
N GLY A 45 12.46 -2.90 -3.39
CA GLY A 45 11.77 -3.25 -2.16
C GLY A 45 11.47 -2.05 -1.28
N LYS A 46 12.43 -1.10 -1.16
CA LYS A 46 12.20 0.13 -0.40
C LYS A 46 11.09 0.98 -1.02
N ALA A 47 11.11 1.16 -2.34
CA ALA A 47 10.10 1.97 -3.03
C ALA A 47 8.72 1.30 -2.95
N PHE A 48 8.64 -0.01 -3.15
CA PHE A 48 7.39 -0.76 -3.04
C PHE A 48 6.86 -0.73 -1.62
N GLY A 49 7.74 -0.90 -0.62
CA GLY A 49 7.37 -0.82 0.79
C GLY A 49 6.80 0.55 1.16
N ARG A 50 7.36 1.63 0.62
CA ARG A 50 6.82 2.99 0.81
C ARG A 50 5.41 3.11 0.26
N ALA A 51 5.12 2.51 -0.90
CA ALA A 51 3.77 2.50 -1.45
C ALA A 51 2.80 1.75 -0.54
N MET A 52 3.23 0.62 0.04
CA MET A 52 2.44 -0.11 1.03
C MET A 52 2.17 0.73 2.27
N PHE A 53 3.17 1.49 2.75
CA PHE A 53 2.99 2.40 3.89
C PHE A 53 2.00 3.52 3.57
N THR A 54 2.03 4.06 2.37
CA THR A 54 1.06 5.07 1.91
C THR A 54 -0.36 4.51 2.00
N MET A 55 -0.59 3.31 1.49
CA MET A 55 -1.90 2.68 1.53
C MET A 55 -2.34 2.36 2.96
N ALA A 56 -1.42 1.91 3.81
CA ALA A 56 -1.72 1.67 5.22
C ALA A 56 -2.13 2.96 5.93
N ALA A 57 -1.41 4.06 5.70
CA ALA A 57 -1.74 5.37 6.28
C ALA A 57 -3.13 5.83 5.83
N VAL A 58 -3.46 5.67 4.57
CA VAL A 58 -4.79 6.01 4.02
C VAL A 58 -5.88 5.20 4.72
N MET A 59 -5.67 3.91 4.94
CA MET A 59 -6.63 3.06 5.62
C MET A 59 -6.84 3.49 7.07
N VAL A 60 -5.77 3.84 7.78
CA VAL A 60 -5.86 4.35 9.15
C VAL A 60 -6.64 5.65 9.19
N VAL A 61 -6.34 6.59 8.30
CA VAL A 61 -7.05 7.89 8.25
C VAL A 61 -8.53 7.66 7.94
N SER A 62 -8.84 6.83 6.96
CA SER A 62 -10.24 6.52 6.63
C SER A 62 -10.97 5.87 7.80
N GLY A 63 -10.32 4.90 8.48
CA GLY A 63 -10.90 4.25 9.64
C GLY A 63 -11.17 5.22 10.79
N LEU A 64 -10.24 6.14 11.05
CA LEU A 64 -10.41 7.18 12.07
C LEU A 64 -11.56 8.13 11.72
N LEU A 65 -11.64 8.57 10.47
CA LEU A 65 -12.74 9.43 10.01
C LEU A 65 -14.08 8.72 10.20
N ALA A 66 -14.16 7.42 9.93
CA ALA A 66 -15.39 6.65 10.08
C ALA A 66 -15.87 6.57 11.53
N LEU A 67 -14.97 6.69 12.52
CA LEU A 67 -15.34 6.73 13.93
C LEU A 67 -15.94 8.08 14.34
N PHE A 68 -15.59 9.17 13.65
CA PHE A 68 -15.98 10.51 14.04
C PHE A 68 -17.01 11.16 13.10
N THR A 69 -17.23 10.59 11.90
CA THR A 69 -18.16 11.14 10.92
C THR A 69 -19.09 10.06 10.41
N ASP A 70 -20.32 10.45 10.10
CA ASP A 70 -21.26 9.62 9.37
C ASP A 70 -21.21 10.01 7.90
N GLY A 71 -21.64 9.10 7.02
CA GLY A 71 -21.71 9.35 5.60
C GLY A 71 -20.55 8.74 4.81
N PHE A 72 -20.33 9.22 3.61
CA PHE A 72 -19.42 8.59 2.66
C PHE A 72 -18.00 9.19 2.64
N LEU A 73 -17.73 10.22 3.44
CA LEU A 73 -16.40 10.87 3.45
C LEU A 73 -15.26 9.88 3.71
N PRO A 74 -15.35 8.95 4.69
CA PRO A 74 -14.29 7.95 4.89
C PRO A 74 -14.06 7.10 3.66
N VAL A 75 -15.12 6.68 2.98
CA VAL A 75 -15.02 5.85 1.77
C VAL A 75 -14.39 6.64 0.63
N LEU A 76 -14.76 7.92 0.48
CA LEU A 76 -14.17 8.79 -0.53
C LEU A 76 -12.66 8.96 -0.31
N VAL A 77 -12.25 9.20 0.93
CA VAL A 77 -10.83 9.31 1.30
C VAL A 77 -10.11 8.00 0.98
N LEU A 78 -10.73 6.87 1.29
CA LEU A 78 -10.15 5.56 1.02
C LEU A 78 -9.90 5.36 -0.48
N PHE A 79 -10.89 5.63 -1.32
CA PHE A 79 -10.75 5.46 -2.78
C PHE A 79 -9.69 6.39 -3.36
N LEU A 80 -9.70 7.66 -2.97
CA LEU A 80 -8.70 8.63 -3.46
C LEU A 80 -7.30 8.24 -3.03
N GLY A 81 -7.14 7.86 -1.78
CA GLY A 81 -5.84 7.49 -1.23
C GLY A 81 -5.31 6.19 -1.82
N LEU A 82 -6.15 5.18 -2.01
CA LEU A 82 -5.75 3.94 -2.64
C LEU A 82 -5.38 4.15 -4.11
N THR A 83 -6.06 5.06 -4.81
CA THR A 83 -5.70 5.43 -6.17
C THR A 83 -4.29 6.02 -6.20
N ILE A 84 -3.96 6.90 -5.27
CA ILE A 84 -2.60 7.45 -5.15
C ILE A 84 -1.59 6.33 -4.90
N GLY A 85 -1.90 5.40 -4.00
CA GLY A 85 -1.03 4.26 -3.72
C GLY A 85 -0.79 3.37 -4.94
N ILE A 86 -1.84 3.11 -5.70
CA ILE A 86 -1.74 2.31 -6.94
C ILE A 86 -0.86 3.03 -7.98
N ILE A 87 -1.05 4.34 -8.14
CA ILE A 87 -0.22 5.14 -9.04
C ILE A 87 1.25 5.06 -8.61
N GLN A 88 1.50 5.14 -7.31
CA GLN A 88 2.84 5.02 -6.76
C GLN A 88 3.47 3.67 -7.11
N ILE A 89 2.70 2.57 -6.99
CA ILE A 89 3.16 1.23 -7.36
C ILE A 89 3.47 1.16 -8.86
N ILE A 90 2.63 1.76 -9.70
CA ILE A 90 2.86 1.80 -11.15
C ILE A 90 4.20 2.49 -11.45
N PHE A 91 4.50 3.62 -10.81
CA PHE A 91 5.79 4.30 -10.99
C PHE A 91 6.96 3.44 -10.52
N VAL A 92 6.81 2.74 -9.41
CA VAL A 92 7.84 1.82 -8.91
C VAL A 92 8.12 0.72 -9.93
N GLN A 93 7.08 0.12 -10.50
CA GLN A 93 7.24 -0.93 -11.50
C GLN A 93 7.90 -0.39 -12.76
N LYS A 94 7.52 0.79 -13.24
CA LYS A 94 8.15 1.38 -14.41
C LYS A 94 9.62 1.71 -14.18
N LYS A 95 9.95 2.20 -13.00
CA LYS A 95 11.32 2.62 -12.68
C LYS A 95 12.25 1.44 -12.46
N TYR A 96 11.80 0.42 -11.75
CA TYR A 96 12.67 -0.67 -11.32
C TYR A 96 12.45 -1.98 -12.07
N ASN A 97 11.31 -2.17 -12.69
CA ASN A 97 10.95 -3.42 -13.36
C ASN A 97 10.68 -3.25 -14.86
N ASN A 98 10.97 -2.06 -15.40
CA ASN A 98 10.80 -1.72 -16.83
C ASN A 98 9.39 -1.96 -17.36
N GLY A 99 8.37 -1.88 -16.51
CA GLY A 99 6.99 -2.04 -16.91
C GLY A 99 6.11 -2.36 -15.72
N VAL A 100 4.80 -2.39 -15.96
CA VAL A 100 3.81 -2.62 -14.91
C VAL A 100 3.82 -4.08 -14.48
N PHE A 101 4.16 -4.98 -15.40
CA PHE A 101 4.16 -6.44 -15.15
C PHE A 101 5.48 -7.08 -15.53
#